data_04a66996e109477482709946c71733af
#
_entry.id   04a66996e109477482709946c71733af
#
_cell.length_a   1.000
_cell.length_b   1.000
_cell.length_c   1.000
_cell.angle_alpha   90.00
_cell.angle_beta   90.00
_cell.angle_gamma   90.00
#
_symmetry.space_group_name_H-M   'P 1'
#
loop_
_entity.id
_entity.type
_entity.pdbx_description
1 polymer ?
#
loop_
_entity_poly.entity_id
_entity_poly.type
_entity_poly.pdbx_seq_one_letter_code
_entity_poly.pdbx_strand_id
1 'polypeptide(L)'
;LNNTVEFANGLTLGLLEAYGSVDEKLKRTIQIRETIRSHLQKEQELFAKGIKVLSLFFIDEVAKYRQYDENNNVIDGEYVEIFKQQYEQVVDEFIEKYLEDSPYIQHLKNIDVNKTHNGYFSIDKKSKRLVDPDMKDKNSESAPISNDSDAYDLILKDKERLLSFDEPTRFIFSHSALREGWDNPNVFTICTLKHSDNTISRRQEVGR
;
A
#
# COMPACT_ATOMS: atom_id res chain seq x y z
N LEU A 1 14.00 7.17 -35.25
CA LEU A 1 12.64 7.29 -34.76
C LEU A 1 12.67 8.29 -33.62
N ASN A 2 12.07 9.47 -33.81
CA ASN A 2 11.94 10.45 -32.73
C ASN A 2 10.94 9.88 -31.69
N ASN A 3 11.39 9.65 -30.47
CA ASN A 3 10.54 9.21 -29.36
C ASN A 3 9.72 10.41 -28.78
N THR A 4 9.14 11.21 -29.67
CA THR A 4 8.35 12.39 -29.31
C THR A 4 6.97 12.34 -29.93
N VAL A 5 5.98 12.88 -29.26
CA VAL A 5 4.62 13.08 -29.75
C VAL A 5 4.38 14.59 -29.87
N GLU A 6 3.99 15.03 -31.04
CA GLU A 6 3.60 16.42 -31.32
C GLU A 6 2.07 16.52 -31.30
N PHE A 7 1.55 17.45 -30.52
CA PHE A 7 0.12 17.73 -30.41
C PHE A 7 -0.30 18.87 -31.34
N ALA A 8 -1.57 18.90 -31.71
CA ALA A 8 -2.12 19.91 -32.64
C ALA A 8 -1.99 21.37 -32.14
N ASN A 9 -1.75 21.56 -30.83
CA ASN A 9 -1.48 22.87 -30.23
C ASN A 9 0.01 23.27 -30.27
N GLY A 10 0.86 22.51 -30.97
CA GLY A 10 2.30 22.76 -31.07
C GLY A 10 3.14 22.24 -29.90
N LEU A 11 2.52 21.59 -28.91
CA LEU A 11 3.24 20.95 -27.80
C LEU A 11 3.91 19.67 -28.29
N THR A 12 5.19 19.50 -27.99
CA THR A 12 5.94 18.28 -28.25
C THR A 12 6.36 17.68 -26.91
N LEU A 13 6.03 16.40 -26.70
CA LEU A 13 6.46 15.65 -25.51
C LEU A 13 7.36 14.49 -25.92
N GLY A 14 8.46 14.33 -25.19
CA GLY A 14 9.32 13.16 -25.26
C GLY A 14 8.76 11.96 -24.50
N LEU A 15 9.40 10.82 -24.68
CA LEU A 15 9.07 9.62 -23.91
C LEU A 15 9.30 9.88 -22.40
N LEU A 16 8.28 9.61 -21.59
CA LEU A 16 8.26 9.84 -20.14
C LEU A 16 8.23 11.33 -19.71
N GLU A 17 8.02 12.25 -20.62
CA GLU A 17 7.78 13.65 -20.29
C GLU A 17 6.31 13.91 -19.97
N ALA A 18 6.05 14.74 -18.96
CA ALA A 18 4.73 15.24 -18.61
C ALA A 18 4.65 16.75 -18.82
N TYR A 19 3.52 17.25 -19.29
CA TYR A 19 3.26 18.69 -19.47
C TYR A 19 2.35 19.20 -18.35
N GLY A 20 2.76 20.31 -17.74
CA GLY A 20 2.02 20.96 -16.67
C GLY A 20 2.39 20.46 -15.27
N SER A 21 1.85 21.12 -14.25
CA SER A 21 1.97 20.67 -12.87
C SER A 21 1.01 19.50 -12.65
N VAL A 22 1.55 18.31 -12.41
CA VAL A 22 0.74 17.18 -11.99
C VAL A 22 0.37 17.38 -10.52
N ASP A 23 -0.92 17.39 -10.21
CA ASP A 23 -1.37 17.34 -8.82
C ASP A 23 -0.93 15.99 -8.20
N GLU A 24 0.06 16.06 -7.31
CA GLU A 24 0.62 14.89 -6.64
C GLU A 24 -0.46 14.12 -5.88
N LYS A 25 -1.40 14.80 -5.26
CA LYS A 25 -2.51 14.15 -4.56
C LYS A 25 -3.39 13.36 -5.53
N LEU A 26 -3.72 13.94 -6.69
CA LEU A 26 -4.47 13.25 -7.74
C LEU A 26 -3.72 12.03 -8.26
N LYS A 27 -2.41 12.17 -8.50
CA LYS A 27 -1.55 11.06 -8.93
C LYS A 27 -1.54 9.92 -7.91
N ARG A 28 -1.38 10.24 -6.61
CA ARG A 28 -1.43 9.23 -5.54
C ARG A 28 -2.80 8.57 -5.43
N THR A 29 -3.86 9.36 -5.57
CA THR A 29 -5.23 8.84 -5.59
C THR A 29 -5.42 7.81 -6.71
N ILE A 30 -4.97 8.12 -7.93
CA ILE A 30 -5.04 7.20 -9.07
C ILE A 30 -4.20 5.94 -8.81
N GLN A 31 -2.97 6.08 -8.30
CA GLN A 31 -2.11 4.94 -7.99
C GLN A 31 -2.74 4.00 -6.96
N ILE A 32 -3.29 4.55 -5.88
CA ILE A 32 -3.97 3.78 -4.83
C ILE A 32 -5.21 3.09 -5.41
N ARG A 33 -6.03 3.81 -6.16
CA ARG A 33 -7.24 3.28 -6.79
C ARG A 33 -6.95 2.09 -7.71
N GLU A 34 -5.98 2.23 -8.61
CA GLU A 34 -5.64 1.16 -9.56
C GLU A 34 -4.97 -0.03 -8.89
N THR A 35 -4.25 0.19 -7.79
CA THR A 35 -3.71 -0.89 -6.96
C THR A 35 -4.83 -1.69 -6.31
N ILE A 36 -5.84 -1.02 -5.75
CA ILE A 36 -7.02 -1.68 -5.17
C ILE A 36 -7.79 -2.45 -6.25
N ARG A 37 -8.00 -1.85 -7.43
CA ARG A 37 -8.69 -2.52 -8.54
C ARG A 37 -7.95 -3.79 -8.99
N SER A 38 -6.64 -3.70 -9.17
CA SER A 38 -5.79 -4.84 -9.54
C SER A 38 -5.81 -5.94 -8.47
N HIS A 39 -5.83 -5.54 -7.19
CA HIS A 39 -5.94 -6.46 -6.07
C HIS A 39 -7.26 -7.24 -6.12
N LEU A 40 -8.40 -6.55 -6.22
CA LEU A 40 -9.72 -7.19 -6.24
C LEU A 40 -9.89 -8.12 -7.45
N GLN A 41 -9.38 -7.72 -8.63
CA GLN A 41 -9.39 -8.58 -9.81
C GLN A 41 -8.60 -9.86 -9.58
N LYS A 42 -7.40 -9.74 -9.00
CA LYS A 42 -6.54 -10.88 -8.72
C LYS A 42 -7.11 -11.79 -7.65
N GLU A 43 -7.67 -11.20 -6.60
CA GLU A 43 -8.29 -11.96 -5.51
C GLU A 43 -9.53 -12.72 -6.00
N GLN A 44 -10.35 -12.13 -6.86
CA GLN A 44 -11.48 -12.82 -7.48
C GLN A 44 -11.03 -14.07 -8.25
N GLU A 45 -9.94 -13.99 -9.02
CA GLU A 45 -9.40 -15.13 -9.77
C GLU A 45 -8.91 -16.27 -8.86
N LEU A 46 -8.43 -15.93 -7.68
CA LEU A 46 -7.74 -16.84 -6.77
C LEU A 46 -8.61 -17.30 -5.59
N PHE A 47 -9.71 -16.60 -5.31
CA PHE A 47 -10.57 -16.85 -4.16
C PHE A 47 -11.11 -18.29 -4.13
N ALA A 48 -11.64 -18.79 -5.26
CA ALA A 48 -12.15 -20.15 -5.36
C ALA A 48 -11.06 -21.23 -5.19
N LYS A 49 -9.78 -20.83 -5.32
CA LYS A 49 -8.62 -21.72 -5.08
C LYS A 49 -8.14 -21.67 -3.64
N GLY A 50 -8.79 -20.89 -2.77
CA GLY A 50 -8.38 -20.69 -1.40
C GLY A 50 -7.09 -19.87 -1.23
N ILE A 51 -6.72 -19.07 -2.24
CA ILE A 51 -5.50 -18.27 -2.22
C ILE A 51 -5.85 -16.82 -1.95
N LYS A 52 -5.43 -16.32 -0.79
CA LYS A 52 -5.57 -14.91 -0.41
C LYS A 52 -4.52 -14.06 -1.11
N VAL A 53 -4.92 -12.88 -1.57
CA VAL A 53 -4.05 -11.89 -2.21
C VAL A 53 -3.61 -10.85 -1.19
N LEU A 54 -2.34 -10.45 -1.28
CA LEU A 54 -1.79 -9.31 -0.54
C LEU A 54 -1.26 -8.27 -1.53
N SER A 55 -1.33 -6.99 -1.13
CA SER A 55 -0.74 -5.87 -1.86
C SER A 55 0.12 -5.02 -0.93
N LEU A 56 1.26 -4.52 -1.45
CA LEU A 56 2.18 -3.65 -0.72
C LEU A 56 2.13 -2.23 -1.26
N PHE A 57 2.09 -1.26 -0.35
CA PHE A 57 2.33 0.15 -0.62
C PHE A 57 3.64 0.59 0.03
N PHE A 58 4.62 1.02 -0.78
CA PHE A 58 5.81 1.69 -0.28
C PHE A 58 5.58 3.20 -0.24
N ILE A 59 5.72 3.79 0.94
CA ILE A 59 5.51 5.22 1.18
C ILE A 59 6.79 5.91 1.61
N ASP A 60 6.86 7.22 1.44
CA ASP A 60 8.01 8.07 1.78
C ASP A 60 8.03 8.54 3.22
N GLU A 61 6.87 8.80 3.80
CA GLU A 61 6.73 9.36 5.15
C GLU A 61 5.69 8.58 5.96
N VAL A 62 6.03 8.18 7.17
CA VAL A 62 5.10 7.50 8.09
C VAL A 62 3.88 8.37 8.42
N ALA A 63 4.05 9.69 8.47
CA ALA A 63 2.96 10.65 8.69
C ALA A 63 1.85 10.59 7.61
N LYS A 64 2.16 10.09 6.40
CA LYS A 64 1.18 9.84 5.34
C LYS A 64 0.28 8.63 5.63
N TYR A 65 0.73 7.73 6.50
CA TYR A 65 -0.04 6.58 6.96
C TYR A 65 -0.71 6.83 8.30
N ARG A 66 0.03 7.33 9.31
CA ARG A 66 -0.45 7.54 10.68
C ARG A 66 0.13 8.80 11.30
N GLN A 67 -0.75 9.57 11.91
CA GLN A 67 -0.43 10.75 12.70
C GLN A 67 -0.93 10.58 14.15
N TYR A 68 -0.57 11.52 15.01
CA TYR A 68 -0.99 11.53 16.41
C TYR A 68 -1.37 12.95 16.80
N ASP A 69 -2.50 13.08 17.49
CA ASP A 69 -2.93 14.36 18.08
C ASP A 69 -2.15 14.72 19.34
N GLU A 70 -2.52 15.86 19.95
CA GLU A 70 -1.92 16.34 21.20
C GLU A 70 -2.15 15.38 22.38
N ASN A 71 -3.22 14.60 22.35
CA ASN A 71 -3.59 13.62 23.36
C ASN A 71 -3.03 12.23 23.07
N ASN A 72 -2.17 12.10 22.04
CA ASN A 72 -1.60 10.83 21.58
C ASN A 72 -2.62 9.85 20.98
N ASN A 73 -3.80 10.33 20.55
CA ASN A 73 -4.73 9.51 19.79
C ASN A 73 -4.24 9.35 18.36
N VAL A 74 -4.47 8.17 17.81
CA VAL A 74 -4.12 7.84 16.42
C VAL A 74 -5.08 8.56 15.47
N ILE A 75 -4.50 9.21 14.46
CA ILE A 75 -5.20 9.83 13.33
C ILE A 75 -4.69 9.20 12.05
N ASP A 76 -5.59 8.91 11.12
CA ASP A 76 -5.22 8.44 9.79
C ASP A 76 -4.41 9.50 9.05
N GLY A 77 -3.34 9.07 8.37
CA GLY A 77 -2.61 9.94 7.45
C GLY A 77 -3.30 10.03 6.08
N GLU A 78 -2.86 11.00 5.29
CA GLU A 78 -3.46 11.30 3.98
C GLU A 78 -3.63 10.06 3.07
N TYR A 79 -2.64 9.15 3.05
CA TYR A 79 -2.73 7.97 2.17
C TYR A 79 -3.75 6.93 2.68
N VAL A 80 -3.95 6.85 3.99
CA VAL A 80 -5.00 5.98 4.56
C VAL A 80 -6.38 6.54 4.27
N GLU A 81 -6.57 7.86 4.40
CA GLU A 81 -7.84 8.52 4.05
C GLU A 81 -8.18 8.30 2.57
N ILE A 82 -7.22 8.54 1.66
CA ILE A 82 -7.38 8.27 0.23
C ILE A 82 -7.68 6.78 0.00
N PHE A 83 -6.94 5.89 0.65
CA PHE A 83 -7.13 4.45 0.52
C PHE A 83 -8.55 4.02 0.90
N LYS A 84 -9.04 4.43 2.07
CA LYS A 84 -10.38 4.08 2.54
C LYS A 84 -11.45 4.56 1.57
N GLN A 85 -11.38 5.82 1.15
CA GLN A 85 -12.31 6.39 0.18
C GLN A 85 -12.28 5.65 -1.16
N GLN A 86 -11.09 5.36 -1.69
CA GLN A 86 -10.97 4.66 -2.97
C GLN A 86 -11.34 3.18 -2.85
N TYR A 87 -11.08 2.54 -1.70
CA TYR A 87 -11.47 1.16 -1.47
C TYR A 87 -12.99 0.99 -1.53
N GLU A 88 -13.73 1.80 -0.80
CA GLU A 88 -15.21 1.78 -0.81
C GLU A 88 -15.75 1.99 -2.22
N GLN A 89 -15.29 3.01 -2.93
CA GLN A 89 -15.72 3.29 -4.30
C GLN A 89 -15.41 2.13 -5.27
N VAL A 90 -14.20 1.57 -5.20
CA VAL A 90 -13.80 0.48 -6.10
C VAL A 90 -14.53 -0.81 -5.78
N VAL A 91 -14.81 -1.09 -4.50
CA VAL A 91 -15.62 -2.25 -4.09
C VAL A 91 -17.06 -2.11 -4.60
N ASP A 92 -17.66 -0.94 -4.46
CA ASP A 92 -19.03 -0.68 -4.97
C ASP A 92 -19.08 -0.87 -6.50
N GLU A 93 -18.16 -0.26 -7.26
CA GLU A 93 -18.04 -0.45 -8.71
C GLU A 93 -17.84 -1.92 -9.08
N PHE A 94 -17.04 -2.64 -8.28
CA PHE A 94 -16.74 -4.05 -8.51
C PHE A 94 -18.00 -4.90 -8.30
N ILE A 95 -18.74 -4.66 -7.22
CA ILE A 95 -20.00 -5.37 -6.92
C ILE A 95 -21.07 -5.07 -7.98
N GLU A 96 -21.21 -3.82 -8.41
CA GLU A 96 -22.15 -3.43 -9.46
C GLU A 96 -21.85 -4.10 -10.81
N LYS A 97 -20.57 -4.26 -11.13
CA LYS A 97 -20.13 -4.92 -12.37
C LYS A 97 -20.46 -6.41 -12.40
N TYR A 98 -20.39 -7.08 -11.26
CA TYR A 98 -20.68 -8.51 -11.13
C TYR A 98 -22.06 -8.71 -10.53
N LEU A 99 -23.07 -8.81 -11.40
CA LEU A 99 -24.49 -8.97 -11.03
C LEU A 99 -24.80 -10.29 -10.30
N GLU A 100 -23.87 -11.26 -10.32
CA GLU A 100 -24.02 -12.54 -9.65
C GLU A 100 -23.58 -12.43 -8.19
N ASP A 101 -24.41 -12.91 -7.28
CA ASP A 101 -24.13 -13.00 -5.85
C ASP A 101 -23.18 -14.19 -5.56
N SER A 102 -21.96 -14.09 -6.06
CA SER A 102 -20.92 -15.11 -5.88
C SER A 102 -20.39 -15.14 -4.44
N PRO A 103 -19.81 -16.25 -3.97
CA PRO A 103 -19.18 -16.33 -2.65
C PRO A 103 -18.13 -15.25 -2.42
N TYR A 104 -17.41 -14.83 -3.46
CA TYR A 104 -16.45 -13.75 -3.37
C TYR A 104 -17.14 -12.38 -3.16
N ILE A 105 -18.22 -12.10 -3.85
CA ILE A 105 -18.99 -10.86 -3.66
C ILE A 105 -19.58 -10.80 -2.25
N GLN A 106 -20.11 -11.91 -1.73
CA GLN A 106 -20.57 -11.98 -0.35
C GLN A 106 -19.42 -11.75 0.65
N HIS A 107 -18.24 -12.31 0.38
CA HIS A 107 -17.05 -12.05 1.19
C HIS A 107 -16.69 -10.56 1.19
N LEU A 108 -16.65 -9.89 0.03
CA LEU A 108 -16.33 -8.47 -0.07
C LEU A 108 -17.33 -7.58 0.71
N LYS A 109 -18.61 -7.87 0.63
CA LYS A 109 -19.66 -7.11 1.35
C LYS A 109 -19.51 -7.14 2.87
N ASN A 110 -18.85 -8.15 3.42
CA ASN A 110 -18.65 -8.33 4.85
C ASN A 110 -17.32 -7.78 5.38
N ILE A 111 -16.48 -7.20 4.52
CA ILE A 111 -15.17 -6.69 4.90
C ILE A 111 -15.29 -5.24 5.42
N ASP A 112 -14.80 -5.01 6.63
CA ASP A 112 -14.62 -3.67 7.21
C ASP A 112 -13.34 -3.03 6.65
N VAL A 113 -13.47 -1.92 5.91
CA VAL A 113 -12.34 -1.21 5.31
C VAL A 113 -11.26 -0.85 6.34
N ASN A 114 -11.64 -0.50 7.57
CA ASN A 114 -10.70 -0.13 8.62
C ASN A 114 -9.77 -1.28 9.06
N LYS A 115 -10.13 -2.50 8.75
CA LYS A 115 -9.37 -3.71 9.09
C LYS A 115 -8.58 -4.28 7.91
N THR A 116 -8.79 -3.74 6.69
CA THR A 116 -8.17 -4.29 5.48
C THR A 116 -6.71 -3.95 5.32
N HIS A 117 -6.20 -2.98 6.07
CA HIS A 117 -4.82 -2.51 5.94
C HIS A 117 -4.08 -2.48 7.27
N ASN A 118 -2.77 -2.71 7.19
CA ASN A 118 -1.85 -2.58 8.31
C ASN A 118 -0.56 -1.87 7.88
N GLY A 119 0.13 -1.27 8.86
CA GLY A 119 1.40 -0.56 8.66
C GLY A 119 2.57 -1.35 9.24
N TYR A 120 3.63 -1.51 8.45
CA TYR A 120 4.91 -2.03 8.90
C TYR A 120 5.95 -0.93 8.92
N PHE A 121 6.18 -0.35 10.10
CA PHE A 121 7.05 0.81 10.30
C PHE A 121 7.93 0.65 11.55
N SER A 122 8.96 1.48 11.64
CA SER A 122 9.74 1.63 12.87
C SER A 122 8.93 2.29 13.98
N ILE A 123 9.22 1.96 15.24
CA ILE A 123 8.54 2.53 16.39
C ILE A 123 9.56 3.15 17.34
N ASP A 124 9.30 4.36 17.76
CA ASP A 124 10.05 5.01 18.83
C ASP A 124 9.77 4.33 20.18
N LYS A 125 10.82 3.90 20.86
CA LYS A 125 10.73 3.13 22.12
C LYS A 125 10.11 3.91 23.26
N LYS A 126 10.22 5.25 23.25
CA LYS A 126 9.75 6.12 24.34
C LYS A 126 8.31 6.55 24.15
N SER A 127 8.02 7.10 22.96
CA SER A 127 6.67 7.61 22.65
C SER A 127 5.72 6.52 22.20
N LYS A 128 6.23 5.36 21.77
CA LYS A 128 5.45 4.26 21.20
C LYS A 128 4.77 4.62 19.87
N ARG A 129 5.22 5.69 19.21
CA ARG A 129 4.70 6.16 17.94
C ARG A 129 5.44 5.53 16.77
N LEU A 130 4.72 5.33 15.67
CA LEU A 130 5.34 5.01 14.39
C LEU A 130 6.18 6.20 13.93
N VAL A 131 7.39 5.95 13.47
CA VAL A 131 8.35 6.97 13.06
C VAL A 131 9.07 6.57 11.77
N ASP A 132 9.52 7.57 11.05
CA ASP A 132 10.41 7.38 9.93
C ASP A 132 11.76 6.84 10.42
N PRO A 133 12.42 5.94 9.67
CA PRO A 133 13.75 5.49 10.01
C PRO A 133 14.71 6.67 9.95
N ASP A 134 15.33 7.03 11.07
CA ASP A 134 16.28 8.13 11.16
C ASP A 134 17.49 7.85 10.26
N MET A 135 17.72 8.71 9.28
CA MET A 135 18.89 8.61 8.40
C MET A 135 20.20 9.00 9.11
N LYS A 136 20.13 9.51 10.35
CA LYS A 136 21.30 10.07 11.05
C LYS A 136 21.93 9.19 12.12
N ASP A 137 21.22 8.25 12.67
CA ASP A 137 21.77 7.38 13.71
C ASP A 137 22.21 6.01 13.17
N LYS A 138 23.39 5.99 12.54
CA LYS A 138 24.09 4.73 12.19
C LYS A 138 24.46 3.87 13.41
N ASN A 139 24.27 4.35 14.63
CA ASN A 139 24.62 3.69 15.90
C ASN A 139 23.41 3.42 16.81
N SER A 140 22.19 3.75 16.44
CA SER A 140 21.05 3.29 17.21
C SER A 140 20.70 1.88 16.75
N GLU A 141 20.89 0.91 17.64
CA GLU A 141 20.23 -0.39 17.57
C GLU A 141 18.71 -0.17 17.72
N SER A 142 18.10 0.51 16.76
CA SER A 142 16.67 0.56 16.60
C SER A 142 16.20 -0.79 16.06
N ALA A 143 16.20 -1.77 16.95
CA ALA A 143 15.39 -2.94 16.69
C ALA A 143 13.96 -2.44 16.54
N PRO A 144 13.25 -2.81 15.46
CA PRO A 144 11.84 -2.53 15.33
C PRO A 144 11.10 -3.31 16.42
N ILE A 145 10.86 -2.68 17.56
CA ILE A 145 10.02 -3.22 18.61
C ILE A 145 8.70 -2.47 18.50
N SER A 146 7.80 -3.10 17.80
CA SER A 146 6.42 -2.68 17.66
C SER A 146 5.66 -2.86 18.99
N ASN A 147 5.00 -1.81 19.47
CA ASN A 147 3.88 -1.99 20.39
C ASN A 147 2.55 -2.11 19.66
N ASP A 148 2.55 -1.93 18.35
CA ASP A 148 1.64 -2.61 17.45
C ASP A 148 2.25 -4.00 17.22
N SER A 149 2.48 -4.72 18.31
CA SER A 149 3.08 -6.05 18.29
C SER A 149 2.29 -6.95 17.36
N ASP A 150 0.98 -6.75 17.31
CA ASP A 150 0.05 -7.55 16.53
C ASP A 150 0.27 -7.37 15.02
N ALA A 151 0.46 -6.14 14.53
CA ALA A 151 0.72 -5.91 13.10
C ALA A 151 2.11 -6.43 12.68
N TYR A 152 3.12 -6.20 13.51
CA TYR A 152 4.47 -6.70 13.28
C TYR A 152 4.52 -8.24 13.32
N ASP A 153 3.92 -8.83 14.33
CA ASP A 153 3.90 -10.28 14.50
C ASP A 153 3.07 -10.95 13.40
N LEU A 154 1.93 -10.38 13.02
CA LEU A 154 1.12 -10.83 11.90
C LEU A 154 1.90 -10.84 10.58
N ILE A 155 2.58 -9.74 10.27
CA ILE A 155 3.26 -9.58 8.97
C ILE A 155 4.53 -10.42 8.89
N LEU A 156 5.33 -10.49 9.97
CA LEU A 156 6.64 -11.15 9.94
C LEU A 156 6.65 -12.58 10.46
N LYS A 157 5.87 -12.87 11.49
CA LYS A 157 5.97 -14.14 12.21
C LYS A 157 4.81 -15.08 11.93
N ASP A 158 3.60 -14.55 11.82
CA ASP A 158 2.38 -15.34 11.67
C ASP A 158 1.88 -15.32 10.22
N LYS A 159 2.71 -15.85 9.33
CA LYS A 159 2.40 -15.91 7.89
C LYS A 159 1.15 -16.72 7.59
N GLU A 160 0.90 -17.79 8.35
CA GLU A 160 -0.28 -18.64 8.16
C GLU A 160 -1.56 -17.87 8.46
N ARG A 161 -1.59 -17.14 9.58
CA ARG A 161 -2.72 -16.28 9.93
C ARG A 161 -2.89 -15.17 8.89
N LEU A 162 -1.82 -14.49 8.48
CA LEU A 162 -1.88 -13.43 7.46
C LEU A 162 -2.51 -13.94 6.15
N LEU A 163 -2.29 -15.21 5.80
CA LEU A 163 -2.82 -15.83 4.59
C LEU A 163 -4.21 -16.44 4.75
N SER A 164 -4.76 -16.47 5.97
CA SER A 164 -6.14 -16.89 6.20
C SER A 164 -7.13 -15.81 5.73
N PHE A 165 -8.27 -16.22 5.20
CA PHE A 165 -9.38 -15.30 4.88
C PHE A 165 -10.07 -14.76 6.13
N ASP A 166 -9.89 -15.39 7.30
CA ASP A 166 -10.40 -14.89 8.58
C ASP A 166 -9.63 -13.65 9.06
N GLU A 167 -8.38 -13.46 8.61
CA GLU A 167 -7.61 -12.26 8.84
C GLU A 167 -7.94 -11.21 7.79
N PRO A 168 -8.50 -10.04 8.16
CA PRO A 168 -8.97 -9.05 7.20
C PRO A 168 -7.84 -8.26 6.50
N THR A 169 -6.62 -8.27 7.04
CA THR A 169 -5.47 -7.55 6.46
C THR A 169 -5.15 -8.06 5.07
N ARG A 170 -5.21 -7.19 4.08
CA ARG A 170 -4.97 -7.46 2.66
C ARG A 170 -3.99 -6.50 2.03
N PHE A 171 -3.84 -5.30 2.61
CA PHE A 171 -2.95 -4.25 2.16
C PHE A 171 -1.96 -3.90 3.26
N ILE A 172 -0.69 -3.83 2.90
CA ILE A 172 0.39 -3.52 3.83
C ILE A 172 1.06 -2.24 3.38
N PHE A 173 1.15 -1.25 4.27
CA PHE A 173 1.92 -0.03 4.06
C PHE A 173 3.28 -0.14 4.73
N SER A 174 4.35 0.25 4.05
CA SER A 174 5.70 0.22 4.58
C SER A 174 6.53 1.40 4.07
N HIS A 175 7.46 1.89 4.90
CA HIS A 175 8.38 2.96 4.49
C HIS A 175 9.49 2.45 3.57
N SER A 176 10.01 1.28 3.83
CA SER A 176 11.09 0.64 3.04
C SER A 176 10.71 -0.79 2.73
N ALA A 177 11.47 -1.40 1.85
CA ALA A 177 11.35 -2.83 1.64
C ALA A 177 11.30 -3.54 3.00
N LEU A 178 10.33 -4.42 3.16
CA LEU A 178 10.27 -5.32 4.30
C LEU A 178 11.65 -6.00 4.43
N ARG A 179 12.08 -6.32 5.65
CA ARG A 179 13.45 -6.79 5.96
C ARG A 179 13.96 -7.76 4.92
N GLU A 180 15.27 -7.70 4.65
CA GLU A 180 15.93 -8.72 3.83
C GLU A 180 15.52 -10.13 4.24
N GLY A 181 15.06 -10.92 3.27
CA GLY A 181 14.56 -12.27 3.53
C GLY A 181 13.07 -12.38 3.89
N TRP A 182 12.32 -11.27 3.95
CA TRP A 182 10.87 -11.40 3.97
C TRP A 182 10.38 -11.68 2.54
N ASP A 183 9.85 -12.85 2.37
CA ASP A 183 9.15 -13.28 1.16
C ASP A 183 7.74 -13.74 1.53
N ASN A 184 6.79 -13.31 0.76
CA ASN A 184 5.43 -13.82 0.87
C ASN A 184 4.90 -14.04 -0.56
N PRO A 185 4.69 -15.30 -0.97
CA PRO A 185 4.29 -15.63 -2.33
C PRO A 185 2.92 -15.08 -2.71
N ASN A 186 2.14 -14.65 -1.73
CA ASN A 186 0.79 -14.10 -1.94
C ASN A 186 0.78 -12.58 -2.14
N VAL A 187 1.94 -11.93 -2.21
CA VAL A 187 2.04 -10.54 -2.64
C VAL A 187 2.02 -10.48 -4.17
N PHE A 188 0.90 -10.06 -4.72
CA PHE A 188 0.69 -9.99 -6.17
C PHE A 188 0.82 -8.59 -6.74
N THR A 189 0.69 -7.56 -5.90
CA THR A 189 0.75 -6.17 -6.33
C THR A 189 1.65 -5.36 -5.40
N ILE A 190 2.55 -4.57 -6.01
CA ILE A 190 3.41 -3.61 -5.29
C ILE A 190 3.19 -2.24 -5.92
N CYS A 191 2.88 -1.25 -5.08
CA CYS A 191 2.72 0.13 -5.47
C CYS A 191 3.71 1.02 -4.72
N THR A 192 4.52 1.80 -5.44
CA THR A 192 5.44 2.76 -4.84
C THR A 192 4.82 4.15 -4.91
N LEU A 193 4.46 4.69 -3.74
CA LEU A 193 3.94 6.05 -3.57
C LEU A 193 5.04 7.07 -3.25
N LYS A 194 6.30 6.64 -3.24
CA LYS A 194 7.46 7.50 -2.99
C LYS A 194 7.79 8.38 -4.18
N HIS A 195 8.34 9.56 -3.90
CA HIS A 195 9.12 10.27 -4.89
C HIS A 195 10.46 9.56 -5.09
N SER A 196 10.65 8.93 -6.23
CA SER A 196 11.92 8.31 -6.58
C SER A 196 12.30 8.70 -8.00
N ASP A 197 13.35 9.50 -8.10
CA ASP A 197 13.98 9.87 -9.37
C ASP A 197 14.97 8.78 -9.84
N ASN A 198 15.21 7.75 -9.02
CA ASN A 198 16.21 6.74 -9.27
C ASN A 198 15.61 5.39 -9.66
N THR A 199 15.77 5.02 -10.93
CA THR A 199 15.33 3.74 -11.49
C THR A 199 15.97 2.52 -10.80
N ILE A 200 17.19 2.67 -10.27
CA ILE A 200 17.90 1.60 -9.56
C ILE A 200 17.21 1.30 -8.22
N SER A 201 16.86 2.33 -7.47
CA SER A 201 16.13 2.18 -6.20
C SER A 201 14.78 1.49 -6.39
N ARG A 202 14.04 1.86 -7.45
CA ARG A 202 12.76 1.20 -7.79
C ARG A 202 12.94 -0.28 -8.12
N ARG A 203 13.97 -0.64 -8.87
CA ARG A 203 14.26 -2.04 -9.20
C ARG A 203 14.67 -2.85 -7.98
N GLN A 204 15.39 -2.25 -7.03
CA GLN A 204 15.78 -2.91 -5.78
C GLN A 204 14.59 -3.11 -4.83
N GLU A 205 13.61 -2.21 -4.83
CA GLU A 205 12.38 -2.35 -4.03
C GLU A 205 11.47 -3.48 -4.54
N VAL A 206 11.44 -3.71 -5.85
CA VAL A 206 10.61 -4.75 -6.49
C VAL A 206 11.33 -6.09 -6.63
N GLY A 207 12.66 -6.07 -6.69
CA GLY A 207 13.48 -7.25 -6.97
C GLY A 207 14.00 -7.98 -5.72
N ARG A 208 13.53 -7.60 -4.54
CA ARG A 208 13.82 -8.24 -3.26
C ARG A 208 12.55 -8.95 -2.79
#